data_bd00117204f91a578fe57636122cb542
#
_entry.id   bd00117204f91a578fe57636122cb542
#
_cell.length_a   1.000
_cell.length_b   1.000
_cell.length_c   1.000
_cell.angle_alpha   90.00
_cell.angle_beta   90.00
_cell.angle_gamma   90.00
#
_symmetry.space_group_name_H-M   'P 1'
#
loop_
_entity.id
_entity.type
_entity.pdbx_description
1 polymer ?
#
loop_
_entity_poly.entity_id
_entity_poly.type
_entity_poly.pdbx_seq_one_letter_code
_entity_poly.pdbx_strand_id
1 'polypeptide(L)'
;ERLFGGGDESTARGRRRLRSAGSMLDLVLDDAKRVRSHLGQNDKEKFDEYLDSVRQVEKRVERSQAWIDLPKPELTDQDRERLKLESDSNVPEDYVGTMYELIYLAFRTDSTRVATYQIGSMGDATSLSGKFPQLLGFGKNIHSLCHDWNKPNGIEPLGKWDQFLSRKFAEFLTRMRETPSNADGSKSLLDQTTILYGCSNSTTHNNRNYPLVLAGGKGLGFKHGNYHRFEESVPLANLHLTMLKKIGITADKFADSNALVPEVLA
;
A
#
# COMPACT_ATOMS: atom_id res chain seq x y z
N GLU A 1 17.33 -0.13 1.63
CA GLU A 1 18.01 0.06 2.91
C GLU A 1 17.06 -0.01 4.11
N ARG A 2 15.95 0.77 4.13
CA ARG A 2 15.08 0.84 5.31
C ARG A 2 14.42 -0.50 5.68
N LEU A 3 14.01 -1.30 4.70
CA LEU A 3 13.35 -2.59 4.93
C LEU A 3 14.35 -3.73 5.16
N PHE A 4 15.47 -3.72 4.44
CA PHE A 4 16.39 -4.86 4.39
C PHE A 4 17.81 -4.55 4.90
N GLY A 5 17.99 -3.38 5.52
CA GLY A 5 19.28 -2.93 6.05
C GLY A 5 20.18 -2.26 5.03
N GLY A 6 21.08 -1.40 5.50
CA GLY A 6 22.03 -0.63 4.69
C GLY A 6 23.46 -0.64 5.26
N GLY A 7 23.80 -1.67 6.05
CA GLY A 7 25.08 -1.78 6.74
C GLY A 7 25.17 -0.94 8.03
N ASP A 8 26.25 -1.16 8.80
CA ASP A 8 26.42 -0.59 10.15
C ASP A 8 26.48 0.93 10.18
N GLU A 9 27.09 1.55 9.17
CA GLU A 9 27.24 3.01 9.11
C GLU A 9 25.90 3.71 8.88
N SER A 10 25.03 3.18 8.01
CA SER A 10 23.69 3.73 7.76
C SER A 10 22.80 3.59 9.01
N THR A 11 22.93 2.48 9.73
CA THR A 11 22.24 2.22 10.99
C THR A 11 22.66 3.16 12.09
N ALA A 12 23.96 3.42 12.25
CA ALA A 12 24.51 4.36 13.23
C ALA A 12 24.03 5.79 12.96
N ARG A 13 24.02 6.22 11.70
CA ARG A 13 23.49 7.53 11.27
C ARG A 13 21.99 7.65 11.54
N GLY A 14 21.23 6.60 11.25
CA GLY A 14 19.80 6.53 11.54
C GLY A 14 19.50 6.66 13.03
N ARG A 15 20.20 5.92 13.89
CA ARG A 15 20.08 6.02 15.36
C ARG A 15 20.38 7.44 15.87
N ARG A 16 21.43 8.08 15.35
CA ARG A 16 21.78 9.44 15.73
C ARG A 16 20.68 10.44 15.40
N ARG A 17 20.11 10.37 14.18
CA ARG A 17 19.02 11.23 13.75
C ARG A 17 17.76 11.04 14.60
N LEU A 18 17.39 9.80 14.91
CA LEU A 18 16.21 9.52 15.73
C LEU A 18 16.38 9.96 17.18
N ARG A 19 17.57 9.80 17.77
CA ARG A 19 17.86 10.35 19.12
C ARG A 19 17.73 11.86 19.15
N SER A 20 18.28 12.56 18.15
CA SER A 20 18.16 14.02 18.05
C SER A 20 16.70 14.46 17.89
N ALA A 21 15.91 13.72 17.08
CA ALA A 21 14.48 14.01 16.92
C ALA A 21 13.70 13.79 18.22
N GLY A 22 13.96 12.71 18.96
CA GLY A 22 13.36 12.45 20.28
C GLY A 22 13.68 13.58 21.27
N SER A 23 14.95 13.96 21.40
CA SER A 23 15.37 15.05 22.29
C SER A 23 14.73 16.39 21.94
N MET A 24 14.53 16.69 20.66
CA MET A 24 13.81 17.93 20.26
C MET A 24 12.31 17.86 20.59
N LEU A 25 11.69 16.72 20.47
CA LEU A 25 10.27 16.52 20.81
C LEU A 25 10.04 16.67 22.32
N ASP A 26 10.93 16.14 23.15
CA ASP A 26 10.87 16.31 24.61
C ASP A 26 10.91 17.79 25.02
N LEU A 27 11.82 18.57 24.42
CA LEU A 27 11.90 20.01 24.65
C LEU A 27 10.61 20.75 24.24
N VAL A 28 10.06 20.41 23.07
CA VAL A 28 8.81 21.01 22.59
C VAL A 28 7.65 20.69 23.52
N LEU A 29 7.55 19.45 24.01
CA LEU A 29 6.47 19.04 24.91
C LEU A 29 6.56 19.73 26.29
N ASP A 30 7.76 19.95 26.81
CA ASP A 30 7.94 20.65 28.10
C ASP A 30 7.64 22.15 27.99
N ASP A 31 8.04 22.80 26.91
CA ASP A 31 7.66 24.18 26.61
C ASP A 31 6.15 24.34 26.40
N ALA A 32 5.57 23.38 25.71
CA ALA A 32 4.14 23.36 25.43
C ALA A 32 3.27 23.28 26.70
N LYS A 33 3.67 22.49 27.70
CA LYS A 33 2.97 22.44 29.00
C LYS A 33 2.94 23.83 29.68
N ARG A 34 4.04 24.59 29.60
CA ARG A 34 4.13 25.95 30.14
C ARG A 34 3.23 26.92 29.39
N VAL A 35 3.26 26.92 28.07
CA VAL A 35 2.43 27.77 27.23
C VAL A 35 0.95 27.49 27.47
N ARG A 36 0.54 26.21 27.51
CA ARG A 36 -0.83 25.79 27.73
C ARG A 36 -1.45 26.35 29.00
N SER A 37 -0.65 26.50 30.08
CA SER A 37 -1.14 27.03 31.35
C SER A 37 -1.59 28.51 31.29
N HIS A 38 -1.10 29.25 30.29
CA HIS A 38 -1.38 30.69 30.12
C HIS A 38 -2.44 30.96 29.03
N LEU A 39 -2.97 29.95 28.35
CA LEU A 39 -3.93 30.10 27.26
C LEU A 39 -5.37 30.19 27.79
N GLY A 40 -6.24 30.90 27.06
CA GLY A 40 -7.68 30.87 27.24
C GLY A 40 -8.30 29.55 26.81
N GLN A 41 -9.59 29.29 27.14
CA GLN A 41 -10.23 27.99 26.92
C GLN A 41 -10.24 27.58 25.45
N ASN A 42 -10.63 28.47 24.53
CA ASN A 42 -10.69 28.17 23.10
C ASN A 42 -9.30 27.91 22.49
N ASP A 43 -8.29 28.60 22.98
CA ASP A 43 -6.92 28.41 22.51
C ASP A 43 -6.30 27.12 23.07
N LYS A 44 -6.73 26.68 24.25
CA LYS A 44 -6.33 25.38 24.81
C LYS A 44 -6.77 24.22 23.93
N GLU A 45 -8.00 24.25 23.39
CA GLU A 45 -8.50 23.18 22.53
C GLU A 45 -7.67 23.05 21.25
N LYS A 46 -7.38 24.17 20.57
CA LYS A 46 -6.51 24.17 19.39
C LYS A 46 -5.07 23.76 19.70
N PHE A 47 -4.60 24.14 20.87
CA PHE A 47 -3.26 23.77 21.31
C PHE A 47 -3.15 22.30 21.67
N ASP A 48 -4.21 21.70 22.22
CA ASP A 48 -4.29 20.26 22.48
C ASP A 48 -4.28 19.45 21.17
N GLU A 49 -4.97 19.89 20.11
CA GLU A 49 -4.89 19.29 18.77
C GLU A 49 -3.45 19.33 18.22
N TYR A 50 -2.74 20.45 18.41
CA TYR A 50 -1.33 20.56 18.05
C TYR A 50 -0.46 19.58 18.85
N LEU A 51 -0.68 19.46 20.17
CA LEU A 51 0.05 18.54 21.03
C LEU A 51 -0.21 17.06 20.64
N ASP A 52 -1.43 16.73 20.26
CA ASP A 52 -1.75 15.38 19.77
C ASP A 52 -0.99 15.07 18.48
N SER A 53 -0.82 16.05 17.60
CA SER A 53 0.01 15.91 16.40
C SER A 53 1.49 15.66 16.74
N VAL A 54 2.03 16.40 17.73
CA VAL A 54 3.40 16.20 18.22
C VAL A 54 3.56 14.80 18.81
N ARG A 55 2.61 14.33 19.64
CA ARG A 55 2.61 12.96 20.19
C ARG A 55 2.57 11.87 19.11
N GLN A 56 1.87 12.11 18.01
CA GLN A 56 1.90 11.18 16.89
C GLN A 56 3.27 11.10 16.21
N VAL A 57 4.00 12.21 16.15
CA VAL A 57 5.38 12.24 15.66
C VAL A 57 6.30 11.50 16.63
N GLU A 58 6.17 11.71 17.93
CA GLU A 58 6.91 11.01 18.99
C GLU A 58 6.75 9.48 18.84
N LYS A 59 5.52 8.99 18.80
CA LYS A 59 5.23 7.57 18.58
C LYS A 59 5.81 7.02 17.27
N ARG A 60 5.92 7.84 16.22
CA ARG A 60 6.61 7.45 14.98
C ARG A 60 8.11 7.35 15.14
N VAL A 61 8.72 8.26 15.91
CA VAL A 61 10.16 8.22 16.22
C VAL A 61 10.49 6.99 17.05
N GLU A 62 9.73 6.71 18.11
CA GLU A 62 9.88 5.51 18.96
C GLU A 62 9.79 4.22 18.12
N ARG A 63 8.75 4.08 17.28
CA ARG A 63 8.62 2.91 16.39
C ARG A 63 9.79 2.81 15.41
N SER A 64 10.29 3.93 14.92
CA SER A 64 11.43 3.94 14.01
C SER A 64 12.74 3.55 14.71
N GLN A 65 12.90 3.91 16.00
CA GLN A 65 14.02 3.46 16.82
C GLN A 65 13.96 1.95 17.04
N ALA A 66 12.81 1.43 17.50
CA ALA A 66 12.60 -0.01 17.68
C ALA A 66 12.84 -0.78 16.36
N TRP A 67 12.42 -0.22 15.22
CA TRP A 67 12.65 -0.81 13.91
C TRP A 67 14.12 -0.92 13.51
N ILE A 68 14.95 0.07 13.87
CA ILE A 68 16.40 0.03 13.57
C ILE A 68 17.10 -1.11 14.31
N ASP A 69 16.64 -1.41 15.52
CA ASP A 69 17.24 -2.42 16.38
C ASP A 69 16.76 -3.86 16.05
N LEU A 70 15.73 -4.00 15.22
CA LEU A 70 15.29 -5.32 14.74
C LEU A 70 16.28 -5.92 13.74
N PRO A 71 16.63 -7.21 13.88
CA PRO A 71 17.40 -7.92 12.86
C PRO A 71 16.73 -7.78 11.49
N LYS A 72 17.51 -7.42 10.48
CA LYS A 72 16.99 -7.32 9.11
C LYS A 72 17.04 -8.69 8.44
N PRO A 73 15.99 -9.04 7.66
CA PRO A 73 15.98 -10.32 6.97
C PRO A 73 17.09 -10.37 5.92
N GLU A 74 17.72 -11.51 5.80
CA GLU A 74 18.70 -11.76 4.74
C GLU A 74 17.97 -11.97 3.41
N LEU A 75 18.48 -11.31 2.38
CA LEU A 75 18.04 -11.48 1.00
C LEU A 75 19.03 -12.43 0.29
N THR A 76 18.48 -13.41 -0.43
CA THR A 76 19.29 -14.26 -1.31
C THR A 76 19.78 -13.46 -2.53
N ASP A 77 20.79 -13.98 -3.23
CA ASP A 77 21.26 -13.36 -4.48
C ASP A 77 20.13 -13.30 -5.52
N GLN A 78 19.28 -14.33 -5.59
CA GLN A 78 18.11 -14.34 -6.46
C GLN A 78 17.09 -13.23 -6.11
N ASP A 79 16.89 -12.93 -4.82
CA ASP A 79 16.02 -11.82 -4.40
C ASP A 79 16.61 -10.48 -4.86
N ARG A 80 17.92 -10.31 -4.72
CA ARG A 80 18.63 -9.08 -5.14
C ARG A 80 18.55 -8.87 -6.65
N GLU A 81 18.74 -9.94 -7.43
CA GLU A 81 18.62 -9.91 -8.88
C GLU A 81 17.20 -9.50 -9.33
N ARG A 82 16.16 -10.07 -8.68
CA ARG A 82 14.77 -9.74 -8.99
C ARG A 82 14.38 -8.32 -8.63
N LEU A 83 15.00 -7.72 -7.63
CA LEU A 83 14.72 -6.33 -7.24
C LEU A 83 15.13 -5.30 -8.29
N LYS A 84 16.07 -5.64 -9.18
CA LYS A 84 16.55 -4.74 -10.24
C LYS A 84 16.80 -3.31 -9.73
N LEU A 85 17.53 -3.18 -8.63
CA LEU A 85 17.76 -1.90 -7.94
C LEU A 85 18.41 -0.83 -8.82
N GLU A 86 19.13 -1.25 -9.86
CA GLU A 86 19.75 -0.39 -10.87
C GLU A 86 18.81 -0.10 -12.07
N SER A 87 17.54 -0.54 -11.99
CA SER A 87 16.61 -0.36 -13.10
C SER A 87 16.31 1.13 -13.35
N ASP A 88 16.26 1.51 -14.61
CA ASP A 88 15.82 2.84 -15.02
C ASP A 88 14.33 3.02 -14.70
N SER A 89 14.01 4.08 -13.99
CA SER A 89 12.61 4.44 -13.67
C SER A 89 11.78 4.75 -14.92
N ASN A 90 12.43 4.97 -16.09
CA ASN A 90 11.75 5.10 -17.38
C ASN A 90 11.43 3.76 -18.05
N VAL A 91 11.75 2.61 -17.41
CA VAL A 91 11.35 1.27 -17.85
C VAL A 91 10.21 0.76 -16.97
N PRO A 92 8.94 0.99 -17.36
CA PRO A 92 7.77 0.66 -16.51
C PRO A 92 7.71 -0.83 -16.15
N GLU A 93 8.16 -1.70 -17.04
CA GLU A 93 8.23 -3.15 -16.84
C GLU A 93 9.04 -3.50 -15.58
N ASP A 94 10.23 -2.96 -15.47
CA ASP A 94 11.14 -3.20 -14.34
C ASP A 94 10.72 -2.44 -13.09
N TYR A 95 10.26 -1.21 -13.25
CA TYR A 95 9.81 -0.40 -12.12
C TYR A 95 8.63 -1.04 -11.38
N VAL A 96 7.57 -1.40 -12.12
CA VAL A 96 6.38 -2.03 -11.52
C VAL A 96 6.72 -3.41 -10.95
N GLY A 97 7.53 -4.18 -11.66
CA GLY A 97 8.01 -5.48 -11.19
C GLY A 97 8.80 -5.37 -9.88
N THR A 98 9.75 -4.44 -9.79
CA THR A 98 10.55 -4.18 -8.59
C THR A 98 9.66 -3.76 -7.40
N MET A 99 8.65 -2.93 -7.62
CA MET A 99 7.73 -2.53 -6.56
C MET A 99 6.93 -3.72 -6.01
N TYR A 100 6.44 -4.61 -6.88
CA TYR A 100 5.78 -5.84 -6.44
C TYR A 100 6.74 -6.79 -5.72
N GLU A 101 7.99 -6.91 -6.18
CA GLU A 101 9.00 -7.74 -5.49
C GLU A 101 9.34 -7.17 -4.11
N LEU A 102 9.42 -5.84 -3.94
CA LEU A 102 9.60 -5.21 -2.61
C LEU A 102 8.44 -5.53 -1.66
N ILE A 103 7.20 -5.49 -2.14
CA ILE A 103 6.01 -5.86 -1.33
C ILE A 103 6.07 -7.35 -0.97
N TYR A 104 6.37 -8.20 -1.94
CA TYR A 104 6.52 -9.64 -1.73
C TYR A 104 7.57 -9.94 -0.65
N LEU A 105 8.77 -9.38 -0.79
CA LEU A 105 9.86 -9.58 0.16
C LEU A 105 9.50 -9.08 1.56
N ALA A 106 8.83 -7.92 1.63
CA ALA A 106 8.39 -7.36 2.91
C ALA A 106 7.39 -8.27 3.63
N PHE A 107 6.49 -8.94 2.91
CA PHE A 107 5.56 -9.92 3.47
C PHE A 107 6.25 -11.25 3.79
N ARG A 108 7.07 -11.79 2.89
CA ARG A 108 7.81 -13.04 3.12
C ARG A 108 8.68 -12.99 4.36
N THR A 109 9.25 -11.83 4.63
CA THR A 109 10.15 -11.61 5.77
C THR A 109 9.48 -11.06 7.02
N ASP A 110 8.14 -10.96 7.01
CA ASP A 110 7.32 -10.32 8.07
C ASP A 110 7.82 -8.91 8.45
N SER A 111 8.44 -8.21 7.52
CA SER A 111 8.90 -6.83 7.71
C SER A 111 7.74 -5.84 7.76
N THR A 112 6.62 -6.18 7.14
CA THR A 112 5.32 -5.51 7.29
C THR A 112 4.20 -6.49 7.05
N ARG A 113 3.02 -6.21 7.61
CA ARG A 113 1.79 -6.97 7.38
C ARG A 113 0.76 -6.20 6.59
N VAL A 114 1.05 -4.95 6.25
CA VAL A 114 0.17 -4.10 5.44
C VAL A 114 1.02 -3.35 4.41
N ALA A 115 0.59 -3.38 3.17
CA ALA A 115 1.18 -2.59 2.09
C ALA A 115 0.09 -1.95 1.25
N THR A 116 0.35 -0.75 0.78
CA THR A 116 -0.46 -0.07 -0.24
C THR A 116 0.46 0.39 -1.35
N TYR A 117 0.02 0.22 -2.59
CA TYR A 117 0.78 0.61 -3.76
C TYR A 117 -0.11 1.28 -4.78
N GLN A 118 0.17 2.53 -5.09
CA GLN A 118 -0.46 3.27 -6.18
C GLN A 118 0.47 3.22 -7.40
N ILE A 119 0.07 2.46 -8.43
CA ILE A 119 0.90 2.21 -9.62
C ILE A 119 1.00 3.45 -10.49
N GLY A 120 -0.06 4.23 -10.59
CA GLY A 120 -0.09 5.45 -11.37
C GLY A 120 -0.85 6.56 -10.66
N SER A 121 -0.48 7.81 -10.93
CA SER A 121 -1.22 8.98 -10.49
C SER A 121 -1.89 9.63 -11.70
N MET A 122 -3.22 9.73 -11.67
CA MET A 122 -3.98 10.42 -12.72
C MET A 122 -4.05 11.92 -12.52
N GLY A 123 -3.83 12.40 -11.29
CA GLY A 123 -3.87 13.82 -10.97
C GLY A 123 -2.73 14.65 -11.56
N ASP A 124 -1.64 13.99 -11.93
CA ASP A 124 -0.48 14.63 -12.55
C ASP A 124 -0.05 13.89 -13.82
N ALA A 125 -0.51 14.39 -14.97
CA ALA A 125 -0.13 13.86 -16.29
C ALA A 125 1.38 13.96 -16.58
N THR A 126 2.11 14.76 -15.80
CA THR A 126 3.56 14.97 -15.94
C THR A 126 4.39 14.05 -15.04
N SER A 127 3.75 13.40 -14.06
CA SER A 127 4.43 12.44 -13.18
C SER A 127 5.02 11.27 -13.97
N LEU A 128 6.09 10.69 -13.47
CA LEU A 128 6.73 9.53 -14.10
C LEU A 128 5.73 8.40 -14.34
N SER A 129 4.98 8.00 -13.33
CA SER A 129 3.99 6.93 -13.45
C SER A 129 2.83 7.26 -14.39
N GLY A 130 2.46 8.54 -14.51
CA GLY A 130 1.49 9.00 -15.51
C GLY A 130 1.94 8.78 -16.94
N LYS A 131 3.25 8.77 -17.20
CA LYS A 131 3.86 8.55 -18.52
C LYS A 131 4.08 7.07 -18.87
N PHE A 132 3.86 6.14 -17.95
CA PHE A 132 4.14 4.71 -18.19
C PHE A 132 3.49 4.15 -19.46
N PRO A 133 2.21 4.38 -19.76
CA PRO A 133 1.63 3.91 -21.01
C PRO A 133 2.33 4.46 -22.25
N GLN A 134 2.77 5.72 -22.20
CA GLN A 134 3.50 6.34 -23.29
C GLN A 134 4.91 5.73 -23.46
N LEU A 135 5.62 5.45 -22.36
CA LEU A 135 6.92 4.78 -22.35
C LEU A 135 6.83 3.34 -22.86
N LEU A 136 5.68 2.67 -22.67
CA LEU A 136 5.38 1.36 -23.21
C LEU A 136 4.93 1.37 -24.69
N GLY A 137 4.91 2.54 -25.33
CA GLY A 137 4.52 2.67 -26.72
C GLY A 137 3.00 2.71 -26.94
N PHE A 138 2.20 2.94 -25.91
CA PHE A 138 0.73 3.00 -26.02
C PHE A 138 0.22 4.41 -26.43
N GLY A 139 1.12 5.27 -26.86
CA GLY A 139 0.85 6.54 -27.54
C GLY A 139 0.61 7.73 -26.60
N LYS A 140 -0.13 7.57 -25.49
CA LYS A 140 -0.53 8.67 -24.61
C LYS A 140 -0.22 8.37 -23.15
N ASN A 141 -0.17 9.41 -22.30
CA ASN A 141 -0.13 9.23 -20.86
C ASN A 141 -1.46 8.67 -20.35
N ILE A 142 -1.46 8.13 -19.11
CA ILE A 142 -2.62 7.47 -18.52
C ILE A 142 -3.86 8.37 -18.43
N HIS A 143 -3.68 9.65 -18.10
CA HIS A 143 -4.80 10.61 -18.00
C HIS A 143 -5.52 10.75 -19.35
N SER A 144 -4.76 10.97 -20.42
CA SER A 144 -5.32 11.07 -21.76
C SER A 144 -5.95 9.78 -22.26
N LEU A 145 -5.37 8.62 -21.93
CA LEU A 145 -5.98 7.31 -22.26
C LEU A 145 -7.31 7.12 -21.57
N CYS A 146 -7.40 7.48 -20.30
CA CYS A 146 -8.66 7.37 -19.54
C CYS A 146 -9.75 8.30 -20.09
N HIS A 147 -9.40 9.48 -20.60
CA HIS A 147 -10.38 10.38 -21.27
C HIS A 147 -10.79 9.91 -22.66
N ASP A 148 -9.98 9.09 -23.30
CA ASP A 148 -10.24 8.54 -24.62
C ASP A 148 -10.84 7.11 -24.61
N TRP A 149 -11.30 6.64 -23.46
CA TRP A 149 -11.78 5.27 -23.23
C TRP A 149 -12.84 4.80 -24.22
N ASN A 150 -13.66 5.70 -24.76
CA ASN A 150 -14.75 5.43 -25.71
C ASN A 150 -14.43 5.88 -27.15
N LYS A 151 -13.21 6.35 -27.42
CA LYS A 151 -12.79 6.78 -28.76
C LYS A 151 -12.07 5.64 -29.47
N PRO A 152 -12.23 5.49 -30.79
CA PRO A 152 -11.58 4.41 -31.56
C PRO A 152 -10.08 4.28 -31.29
N ASN A 153 -9.36 5.40 -31.16
CA ASN A 153 -7.91 5.44 -30.95
C ASN A 153 -7.53 5.37 -29.46
N GLY A 154 -8.49 5.23 -28.53
CA GLY A 154 -8.26 5.17 -27.08
C GLY A 154 -8.51 3.78 -26.51
N ILE A 155 -9.46 3.03 -27.05
CA ILE A 155 -9.88 1.70 -26.52
C ILE A 155 -8.71 0.71 -26.51
N GLU A 156 -8.03 0.54 -27.66
CA GLU A 156 -6.94 -0.42 -27.78
C GLU A 156 -5.72 -0.05 -26.91
N PRO A 157 -5.20 1.18 -26.92
CA PRO A 157 -4.11 1.60 -26.02
C PRO A 157 -4.46 1.45 -24.54
N LEU A 158 -5.67 1.81 -24.13
CA LEU A 158 -6.12 1.64 -22.73
C LEU A 158 -6.19 0.15 -22.37
N GLY A 159 -6.75 -0.70 -23.25
CA GLY A 159 -6.78 -2.14 -23.05
C GLY A 159 -5.40 -2.77 -22.93
N LYS A 160 -4.41 -2.31 -23.71
CA LYS A 160 -3.00 -2.73 -23.58
C LYS A 160 -2.40 -2.33 -22.23
N TRP A 161 -2.72 -1.13 -21.76
CA TRP A 161 -2.31 -0.68 -20.44
C TRP A 161 -2.92 -1.56 -19.33
N ASP A 162 -4.21 -1.82 -19.37
CA ASP A 162 -4.89 -2.67 -18.38
C ASP A 162 -4.37 -4.11 -18.44
N GLN A 163 -4.06 -4.64 -19.63
CA GLN A 163 -3.42 -5.94 -19.80
C GLN A 163 -2.03 -5.98 -19.19
N PHE A 164 -1.22 -4.94 -19.40
CA PHE A 164 0.11 -4.82 -18.78
C PHE A 164 0.01 -4.87 -17.26
N LEU A 165 -0.87 -4.06 -16.66
CA LEU A 165 -1.07 -4.04 -15.22
C LEU A 165 -1.58 -5.38 -14.67
N SER A 166 -2.54 -5.99 -15.36
CA SER A 166 -3.10 -7.30 -14.96
C SER A 166 -2.05 -8.41 -15.02
N ARG A 167 -1.16 -8.38 -16.03
CA ARG A 167 -0.04 -9.31 -16.13
C ARG A 167 0.94 -9.15 -14.98
N LYS A 168 1.34 -7.92 -14.65
CA LYS A 168 2.23 -7.63 -13.51
C LYS A 168 1.62 -8.07 -12.18
N PHE A 169 0.34 -7.83 -12.02
CA PHE A 169 -0.39 -8.32 -10.84
C PHE A 169 -0.44 -9.85 -10.77
N ALA A 170 -0.69 -10.52 -11.89
CA ALA A 170 -0.69 -11.99 -11.95
C ALA A 170 0.69 -12.60 -11.64
N GLU A 171 1.79 -11.99 -12.12
CA GLU A 171 3.16 -12.37 -11.77
C GLU A 171 3.38 -12.30 -10.24
N PHE A 172 2.93 -11.22 -9.61
CA PHE A 172 2.98 -11.05 -8.15
C PHE A 172 2.16 -12.12 -7.41
N LEU A 173 0.91 -12.36 -7.82
CA LEU A 173 0.07 -13.40 -7.22
C LEU A 173 0.70 -14.80 -7.35
N THR A 174 1.29 -15.10 -8.50
CA THR A 174 1.97 -16.36 -8.74
C THR A 174 3.15 -16.52 -7.78
N ARG A 175 3.97 -15.49 -7.62
CA ARG A 175 5.08 -15.45 -6.68
C ARG A 175 4.63 -15.73 -5.25
N MET A 176 3.55 -15.08 -4.82
CA MET A 176 2.94 -15.27 -3.49
C MET A 176 2.39 -16.68 -3.30
N ARG A 177 1.76 -17.25 -4.34
CA ARG A 177 1.19 -18.61 -4.31
C ARG A 177 2.26 -19.69 -4.23
N GLU A 178 3.36 -19.53 -4.93
CA GLU A 178 4.47 -20.49 -4.97
C GLU A 178 5.36 -20.43 -3.73
N THR A 179 5.17 -19.46 -2.85
CA THR A 179 5.94 -19.30 -1.62
C THR A 179 5.22 -19.93 -0.44
N PRO A 180 5.80 -20.99 0.19
CA PRO A 180 5.24 -21.54 1.43
C PRO A 180 5.20 -20.52 2.55
N SER A 181 4.11 -20.51 3.32
CA SER A 181 3.94 -19.66 4.52
C SER A 181 4.13 -20.41 5.82
N ASN A 182 4.27 -21.74 5.76
CA ASN A 182 4.47 -22.62 6.89
C ASN A 182 5.50 -23.71 6.56
N ALA A 183 6.02 -24.37 7.60
CA ALA A 183 7.13 -25.32 7.47
C ALA A 183 6.78 -26.58 6.65
N ASP A 184 5.52 -27.02 6.68
CA ASP A 184 5.06 -28.21 5.94
C ASP A 184 4.63 -27.92 4.50
N GLY A 185 4.67 -26.64 4.07
CA GLY A 185 4.29 -26.21 2.73
C GLY A 185 2.80 -26.34 2.40
N SER A 186 1.94 -26.64 3.39
CA SER A 186 0.50 -26.84 3.15
C SER A 186 -0.26 -25.56 2.86
N LYS A 187 0.33 -24.39 3.17
CA LYS A 187 -0.22 -23.06 2.91
C LYS A 187 0.78 -22.19 2.19
N SER A 188 0.31 -21.42 1.25
CA SER A 188 1.10 -20.41 0.56
C SER A 188 1.03 -19.05 1.28
N LEU A 189 1.97 -18.16 0.95
CA LEU A 189 1.92 -16.78 1.41
C LEU A 189 0.64 -16.08 0.92
N LEU A 190 0.16 -16.43 -0.28
CA LEU A 190 -1.11 -15.93 -0.82
C LEU A 190 -2.32 -16.40 0.00
N ASP A 191 -2.32 -17.63 0.53
CA ASP A 191 -3.42 -18.11 1.38
C ASP A 191 -3.56 -17.32 2.69
N GLN A 192 -2.47 -16.72 3.16
CA GLN A 192 -2.43 -15.92 4.38
C GLN A 192 -2.51 -14.41 4.14
N THR A 193 -2.62 -13.97 2.89
CA THR A 193 -2.62 -12.55 2.52
C THR A 193 -3.87 -12.22 1.74
N THR A 194 -4.67 -11.27 2.20
CA THR A 194 -5.79 -10.73 1.40
C THR A 194 -5.33 -9.51 0.60
N ILE A 195 -5.68 -9.48 -0.67
CA ILE A 195 -5.22 -8.46 -1.62
C ILE A 195 -6.43 -7.89 -2.35
N LEU A 196 -6.58 -6.57 -2.29
CA LEU A 196 -7.55 -5.84 -3.10
C LEU A 196 -6.82 -5.07 -4.18
N TYR A 197 -7.15 -5.32 -5.43
CA TYR A 197 -6.56 -4.69 -6.61
C TYR A 197 -7.65 -4.09 -7.50
N GLY A 198 -7.39 -2.93 -8.08
CA GLY A 198 -8.27 -2.28 -9.02
C GLY A 198 -8.01 -0.79 -9.14
N CYS A 199 -9.00 -0.08 -9.64
CA CYS A 199 -8.97 1.37 -9.80
C CYS A 199 -10.01 2.04 -8.90
N SER A 200 -10.03 3.36 -8.86
CA SER A 200 -11.00 4.15 -8.10
C SER A 200 -12.11 4.75 -8.96
N ASN A 201 -12.06 4.53 -10.26
CA ASN A 201 -13.03 5.08 -11.22
C ASN A 201 -13.42 4.02 -12.26
N SER A 202 -14.68 4.04 -12.69
CA SER A 202 -15.17 3.15 -13.76
C SER A 202 -15.06 3.79 -15.14
N THR A 203 -15.39 5.08 -15.24
CA THR A 203 -15.28 5.91 -16.42
C THR A 203 -14.65 7.25 -16.01
N THR A 204 -14.55 8.19 -16.94
CA THR A 204 -13.95 9.49 -16.66
C THR A 204 -14.56 10.14 -15.41
N HIS A 205 -13.75 10.28 -14.37
CA HIS A 205 -14.11 10.88 -13.08
C HIS A 205 -15.32 10.29 -12.35
N ASN A 206 -15.77 9.09 -12.75
CA ASN A 206 -16.87 8.40 -12.09
C ASN A 206 -16.32 7.37 -11.09
N ASN A 207 -16.55 7.59 -9.80
CA ASN A 207 -16.11 6.74 -8.69
C ASN A 207 -17.16 5.68 -8.29
N ARG A 208 -18.01 5.26 -9.20
CA ARG A 208 -19.05 4.22 -8.97
C ARG A 208 -18.85 3.06 -9.93
N ASN A 209 -19.29 1.88 -9.53
CA ASN A 209 -19.34 0.67 -10.36
C ASN A 209 -17.99 0.33 -11.03
N TYR A 210 -16.88 0.54 -10.36
CA TYR A 210 -15.57 0.18 -10.88
C TYR A 210 -15.20 -1.26 -10.52
N PRO A 211 -14.49 -1.98 -11.43
CA PRO A 211 -14.10 -3.36 -11.20
C PRO A 211 -13.00 -3.45 -10.16
N LEU A 212 -13.14 -4.42 -9.26
CA LEU A 212 -12.13 -4.77 -8.26
C LEU A 212 -11.85 -6.26 -8.30
N VAL A 213 -10.63 -6.65 -7.97
CA VAL A 213 -10.21 -8.04 -7.81
C VAL A 213 -9.84 -8.25 -6.34
N LEU A 214 -10.56 -9.16 -5.68
CA LEU A 214 -10.18 -9.67 -4.37
C LEU A 214 -9.43 -10.98 -4.59
N ALA A 215 -8.20 -11.08 -4.11
CA ALA A 215 -7.34 -12.25 -4.26
C ALA A 215 -6.72 -12.66 -2.93
N GLY A 216 -6.32 -13.94 -2.84
CA GLY A 216 -5.66 -14.49 -1.66
C GLY A 216 -6.58 -14.66 -0.45
N GLY A 217 -5.99 -14.91 0.72
CA GLY A 217 -6.74 -15.04 1.97
C GLY A 217 -7.63 -16.27 2.09
N LYS A 218 -7.38 -17.34 1.34
CA LYS A 218 -8.11 -18.60 1.50
C LYS A 218 -7.98 -19.12 2.93
N GLY A 219 -6.78 -19.04 3.51
CA GLY A 219 -6.52 -19.40 4.90
C GLY A 219 -7.19 -18.48 5.93
N LEU A 220 -7.65 -17.31 5.51
CA LEU A 220 -8.41 -16.35 6.31
C LEU A 220 -9.93 -16.50 6.13
N GLY A 221 -10.38 -17.46 5.29
CA GLY A 221 -11.78 -17.75 5.03
C GLY A 221 -12.39 -16.89 3.92
N PHE A 222 -11.59 -16.47 2.92
CA PHE A 222 -12.10 -15.89 1.69
C PHE A 222 -12.37 -16.97 0.65
N LYS A 223 -13.40 -16.75 -0.18
CA LYS A 223 -13.82 -17.60 -1.28
C LYS A 223 -13.61 -16.86 -2.61
N HIS A 224 -13.09 -17.56 -3.61
CA HIS A 224 -12.74 -17.00 -4.91
C HIS A 224 -13.40 -17.76 -6.08
N GLY A 225 -13.24 -17.23 -7.29
CA GLY A 225 -13.75 -17.82 -8.52
C GLY A 225 -15.16 -17.37 -8.91
N ASN A 226 -15.70 -16.38 -8.21
CA ASN A 226 -17.01 -15.80 -8.49
C ASN A 226 -16.91 -14.35 -8.94
N TYR A 227 -17.86 -13.91 -9.74
CA TYR A 227 -18.11 -12.53 -10.05
C TYR A 227 -19.35 -12.08 -9.26
N HIS A 228 -19.21 -10.98 -8.52
CA HIS A 228 -20.28 -10.37 -7.75
C HIS A 228 -20.54 -8.97 -8.27
N ARG A 229 -21.78 -8.65 -8.59
CA ARG A 229 -22.24 -7.31 -8.89
C ARG A 229 -23.14 -6.87 -7.76
N PHE A 230 -22.76 -5.80 -7.11
CA PHE A 230 -23.51 -5.21 -6.00
C PHE A 230 -24.39 -4.06 -6.50
N GLU A 231 -25.45 -3.80 -5.76
CA GLU A 231 -26.25 -2.61 -5.95
C GLU A 231 -25.47 -1.33 -5.62
N GLU A 232 -25.83 -0.21 -6.23
CA GLU A 232 -25.12 1.07 -6.02
C GLU A 232 -25.14 1.58 -4.57
N SER A 233 -26.12 1.11 -3.79
CA SER A 233 -26.27 1.43 -2.36
C SER A 233 -25.29 0.69 -1.45
N VAL A 234 -24.56 -0.30 -1.96
CA VAL A 234 -23.60 -1.08 -1.17
C VAL A 234 -22.25 -0.36 -1.12
N PRO A 235 -21.84 0.16 0.04
CA PRO A 235 -20.56 0.87 0.15
C PRO A 235 -19.37 -0.07 -0.03
N LEU A 236 -18.32 0.36 -0.71
CA LEU A 236 -17.04 -0.37 -0.75
C LEU A 236 -16.46 -0.58 0.66
N ALA A 237 -16.76 0.31 1.60
CA ALA A 237 -16.36 0.20 2.99
C ALA A 237 -16.84 -1.11 3.66
N ASN A 238 -17.92 -1.74 3.17
CA ASN A 238 -18.36 -3.06 3.62
C ASN A 238 -17.30 -4.14 3.32
N LEU A 239 -16.67 -4.09 2.15
CA LEU A 239 -15.58 -5.00 1.80
C LEU A 239 -14.34 -4.73 2.68
N HIS A 240 -13.98 -3.47 2.89
CA HIS A 240 -12.88 -3.12 3.79
C HIS A 240 -13.14 -3.59 5.22
N LEU A 241 -14.34 -3.39 5.75
CA LEU A 241 -14.71 -3.90 7.08
C LEU A 241 -14.61 -5.45 7.13
N THR A 242 -15.05 -6.14 6.08
CA THR A 242 -14.95 -7.59 5.96
C THR A 242 -13.48 -8.04 5.99
N MET A 243 -12.61 -7.37 5.22
CA MET A 243 -11.18 -7.64 5.22
C MET A 243 -10.54 -7.41 6.59
N LEU A 244 -10.85 -6.30 7.25
CA LEU A 244 -10.33 -5.99 8.60
C LEU A 244 -10.71 -7.08 9.61
N LYS A 245 -11.97 -7.51 9.63
CA LYS A 245 -12.42 -8.59 10.53
C LYS A 245 -11.71 -9.92 10.26
N LYS A 246 -11.44 -10.24 8.98
CA LYS A 246 -10.76 -11.49 8.61
C LYS A 246 -9.28 -11.52 8.97
N ILE A 247 -8.63 -10.38 9.10
CA ILE A 247 -7.25 -10.29 9.62
C ILE A 247 -7.21 -10.10 11.14
N GLY A 248 -8.34 -10.25 11.85
CA GLY A 248 -8.42 -10.23 13.31
C GLY A 248 -8.56 -8.84 13.94
N ILE A 249 -8.85 -7.80 13.15
CA ILE A 249 -9.11 -6.47 13.68
C ILE A 249 -10.55 -6.38 14.19
N THR A 250 -10.70 -6.07 15.46
CA THR A 250 -12.01 -5.82 16.08
C THR A 250 -12.45 -4.41 15.71
N ALA A 251 -13.36 -4.31 14.76
CA ALA A 251 -13.98 -3.07 14.34
C ALA A 251 -15.46 -3.33 14.06
N ASP A 252 -16.34 -2.49 14.58
CA ASP A 252 -17.77 -2.59 14.30
C ASP A 252 -18.17 -1.82 13.06
N LYS A 253 -17.37 -0.83 12.69
CA LYS A 253 -17.60 0.03 11.53
C LYS A 253 -16.28 0.49 10.91
N PHE A 254 -16.29 0.68 9.60
CA PHE A 254 -15.23 1.34 8.84
C PHE A 254 -15.87 2.34 7.86
N ALA A 255 -15.53 3.63 7.98
CA ALA A 255 -16.09 4.72 7.20
C ALA A 255 -17.64 4.65 7.15
N ASP A 256 -18.22 4.56 5.96
CA ASP A 256 -19.66 4.47 5.70
C ASP A 256 -20.21 3.04 5.67
N SER A 257 -19.43 2.04 6.10
CA SER A 257 -19.87 0.65 6.13
C SER A 257 -21.13 0.46 6.97
N ASN A 258 -22.02 -0.38 6.50
CA ASN A 258 -23.30 -0.72 7.14
C ASN A 258 -23.56 -2.22 7.25
N ALA A 259 -22.73 -3.04 6.61
CA ALA A 259 -22.79 -4.51 6.66
C ALA A 259 -21.41 -5.11 6.36
N LEU A 260 -21.32 -6.44 6.41
CA LEU A 260 -20.22 -7.22 5.81
C LEU A 260 -20.62 -7.66 4.41
N VAL A 261 -19.67 -8.24 3.67
CA VAL A 261 -19.85 -8.83 2.34
C VAL A 261 -19.72 -10.35 2.45
N PRO A 262 -20.79 -11.08 2.82
CA PRO A 262 -20.74 -12.53 3.02
C PRO A 262 -20.48 -13.30 1.73
N GLU A 263 -20.77 -12.72 0.58
CA GLU A 263 -20.59 -13.34 -0.75
C GLU A 263 -19.13 -13.71 -1.04
N VAL A 264 -18.17 -13.01 -0.42
CA VAL A 264 -16.73 -13.28 -0.60
C VAL A 264 -16.17 -14.21 0.48
N LEU A 265 -17.01 -14.72 1.39
CA LEU A 265 -16.59 -15.56 2.50
C LEU A 265 -16.92 -17.06 2.23
N ALA A 266 -16.02 -17.94 2.73
CA ALA A 266 -16.20 -19.39 2.69
C ALA A 266 -17.13 -19.87 3.82
#